data_e9a586699ff91fdf3614901bb4eefa44
#
_entry.id   e9a586699ff91fdf3614901bb4eefa44
#
_cell.length_a   1.000
_cell.length_b   1.000
_cell.length_c   1.000
_cell.angle_alpha   90.00
_cell.angle_beta   90.00
_cell.angle_gamma   90.00
#
_symmetry.space_group_name_H-M   'P 1'
#
loop_
_entity.id
_entity.type
_entity.pdbx_description
1 polymer ?
#
loop_
_entity_poly.entity_id
_entity_poly.type
_entity_poly.pdbx_seq_one_letter_code
_entity_poly.pdbx_strand_id
1 'polypeptide(L)'
;IIGWDDTYPKENFVTEPEKDGAFICKNSWGADFGQNGFFYISYEDPNIGVYGVSYTGVEDADNYDRIYQTDLLGWTGSIGYNEPMAWFSSVYQTDSKNTLRAAGFYATDEETYYDIYLVRDFEGIEDMDRRVFLQSGYIKDKGYYTIPLEKPQPLEADQRFAVIVQIYTRDSMHPIAIEYVSNELTVEADISDGESYMSYNGSLWSHMEEASACNACLKAYTDLTPDQ
;
A
#
# COMPACT_ATOMS: atom_id res chain seq x y z
N ILE A 1 17.63 -3.21 -10.47
CA ILE A 1 18.88 -4.02 -10.45
C ILE A 1 18.48 -5.46 -10.63
N ILE A 2 19.12 -6.17 -11.56
CA ILE A 2 18.86 -7.60 -11.87
C ILE A 2 20.09 -8.48 -11.68
N GLY A 3 21.25 -7.86 -11.39
CA GLY A 3 22.52 -8.56 -11.20
C GLY A 3 23.67 -7.59 -10.97
N TRP A 4 24.87 -8.13 -11.00
CA TRP A 4 26.12 -7.38 -10.86
C TRP A 4 27.25 -8.02 -11.65
N ASP A 5 28.31 -7.25 -11.91
CA ASP A 5 29.57 -7.69 -12.54
C ASP A 5 30.74 -7.02 -11.80
N ASP A 6 31.45 -7.79 -10.98
CA ASP A 6 32.59 -7.30 -10.18
C ASP A 6 33.79 -6.93 -11.03
N THR A 7 33.83 -7.37 -12.30
CA THR A 7 34.90 -7.12 -13.23
C THR A 7 34.59 -6.05 -14.28
N TYR A 8 33.43 -5.42 -14.22
CA TYR A 8 33.09 -4.38 -15.18
C TYR A 8 34.04 -3.20 -15.07
N PRO A 9 34.76 -2.89 -16.21
CA PRO A 9 35.85 -1.93 -16.16
C PRO A 9 35.36 -0.52 -15.83
N LYS A 10 36.02 0.13 -14.90
CA LYS A 10 35.68 1.48 -14.44
C LYS A 10 35.79 2.54 -15.54
N GLU A 11 36.69 2.36 -16.51
CA GLU A 11 36.87 3.24 -17.66
C GLU A 11 35.68 3.25 -18.63
N ASN A 12 34.74 2.34 -18.50
CA ASN A 12 33.50 2.33 -19.27
C ASN A 12 32.46 3.37 -18.77
N PHE A 13 32.67 3.98 -17.59
CA PHE A 13 31.81 5.01 -17.06
C PHE A 13 32.23 6.40 -17.55
N VAL A 14 31.23 7.28 -17.78
CA VAL A 14 31.49 8.68 -18.18
C VAL A 14 32.29 9.42 -17.13
N THR A 15 31.96 9.20 -15.86
CA THR A 15 32.79 9.63 -14.72
C THR A 15 33.44 8.37 -14.15
N GLU A 16 34.73 8.25 -14.31
CA GLU A 16 35.47 7.08 -13.88
C GLU A 16 35.45 6.97 -12.34
N PRO A 17 34.90 5.87 -11.77
CA PRO A 17 34.95 5.61 -10.34
C PRO A 17 36.34 5.14 -9.90
N GLU A 18 36.53 4.94 -8.60
CA GLU A 18 37.85 4.48 -8.08
C GLU A 18 38.12 3.01 -8.43
N LYS A 19 37.08 2.17 -8.47
CA LYS A 19 37.18 0.70 -8.63
C LYS A 19 36.33 0.19 -9.77
N ASP A 20 36.70 -0.98 -10.29
CA ASP A 20 35.87 -1.78 -11.16
C ASP A 20 34.65 -2.30 -10.45
N GLY A 21 33.61 -2.66 -11.21
CA GLY A 21 32.39 -3.25 -10.75
C GLY A 21 31.16 -2.39 -11.01
N ALA A 22 30.08 -3.07 -11.34
CA ALA A 22 28.81 -2.45 -11.67
C ALA A 22 27.60 -3.29 -11.27
N PHE A 23 26.51 -2.64 -10.93
CA PHE A 23 25.18 -3.23 -10.95
C PHE A 23 24.67 -3.29 -12.39
N ILE A 24 24.08 -4.41 -12.76
CA ILE A 24 23.38 -4.59 -14.03
C ILE A 24 21.90 -4.21 -13.80
N CYS A 25 21.43 -3.22 -14.56
CA CYS A 25 20.08 -2.69 -14.44
C CYS A 25 19.28 -2.94 -15.74
N LYS A 26 18.01 -3.28 -15.60
CA LYS A 26 17.05 -3.34 -16.70
C LYS A 26 16.15 -2.11 -16.66
N ASN A 27 16.08 -1.36 -17.79
CA ASN A 27 15.19 -0.24 -17.91
C ASN A 27 13.82 -0.64 -18.51
N SER A 28 12.80 0.19 -18.32
CA SER A 28 11.45 0.04 -18.89
C SER A 28 11.29 0.71 -20.28
N TRP A 29 12.37 1.26 -20.88
CA TRP A 29 12.32 2.03 -22.14
C TRP A 29 12.47 1.17 -23.40
N GLY A 30 12.38 -0.16 -23.27
CA GLY A 30 12.47 -1.09 -24.39
C GLY A 30 13.92 -1.47 -24.75
N ALA A 31 14.03 -2.31 -25.79
CA ALA A 31 15.31 -2.90 -26.19
C ALA A 31 16.25 -1.91 -26.91
N ASP A 32 15.72 -0.80 -27.40
CA ASP A 32 16.52 0.22 -28.09
C ASP A 32 17.35 1.09 -27.14
N PHE A 33 17.09 1.01 -25.83
CA PHE A 33 17.87 1.70 -24.82
C PHE A 33 19.07 0.87 -24.37
N GLY A 34 20.25 1.50 -24.27
CA GLY A 34 21.48 0.88 -23.75
C GLY A 34 21.89 -0.39 -24.52
N GLN A 35 22.18 -1.46 -23.81
CA GLN A 35 22.49 -2.78 -24.37
C GLN A 35 21.24 -3.67 -24.31
N ASN A 36 20.36 -3.59 -25.31
CA ASN A 36 19.09 -4.33 -25.36
C ASN A 36 18.17 -4.08 -24.14
N GLY A 37 18.10 -2.83 -23.69
CA GLY A 37 17.30 -2.43 -22.52
C GLY A 37 18.05 -2.52 -21.19
N PHE A 38 19.33 -2.91 -21.21
CA PHE A 38 20.16 -2.99 -20.00
C PHE A 38 21.20 -1.88 -19.98
N PHE A 39 21.61 -1.50 -18.77
CA PHE A 39 22.68 -0.54 -18.53
C PHE A 39 23.39 -0.86 -17.22
N TYR A 40 24.52 -0.18 -16.98
CA TYR A 40 25.40 -0.45 -15.85
C TYR A 40 25.50 0.81 -14.98
N ILE A 41 25.46 0.61 -13.66
CA ILE A 41 25.68 1.66 -12.66
C ILE A 41 26.84 1.23 -11.76
N SER A 42 27.80 2.12 -11.55
CA SER A 42 28.93 1.83 -10.65
C SER A 42 28.45 1.51 -9.23
N TYR A 43 29.15 0.60 -8.55
CA TYR A 43 28.95 0.35 -7.12
C TYR A 43 29.16 1.61 -6.25
N GLU A 44 29.91 2.59 -6.77
CA GLU A 44 30.23 3.83 -6.09
C GLU A 44 29.22 4.95 -6.35
N ASP A 45 28.13 4.68 -7.09
CA ASP A 45 27.05 5.65 -7.26
C ASP A 45 26.33 5.89 -5.94
N PRO A 46 26.33 7.14 -5.41
CA PRO A 46 25.77 7.43 -4.09
C PRO A 46 24.26 7.35 -4.04
N ASN A 47 23.56 7.29 -5.17
CA ASN A 47 22.10 7.26 -5.26
C ASN A 47 21.54 5.86 -5.52
N ILE A 48 22.41 4.90 -5.87
CA ILE A 48 21.93 3.54 -6.17
C ILE A 48 21.34 2.89 -4.93
N GLY A 49 20.11 2.38 -5.04
CA GLY A 49 19.41 1.71 -3.96
C GLY A 49 18.76 2.63 -2.90
N VAL A 50 18.93 3.95 -2.98
CA VAL A 50 18.32 4.91 -2.02
C VAL A 50 16.79 4.79 -2.00
N TYR A 51 16.18 4.52 -3.15
CA TYR A 51 14.74 4.30 -3.30
C TYR A 51 14.42 2.86 -3.71
N GLY A 52 15.21 1.91 -3.22
CA GLY A 52 15.00 0.49 -3.51
C GLY A 52 13.73 -0.05 -2.86
N VAL A 53 13.00 -0.92 -3.60
CA VAL A 53 11.90 -1.70 -3.08
C VAL A 53 12.29 -3.16 -3.07
N SER A 54 12.09 -3.84 -1.94
CA SER A 54 12.32 -5.28 -1.79
C SER A 54 10.99 -6.01 -1.58
N TYR A 55 10.78 -7.08 -2.32
CA TYR A 55 9.66 -8.00 -2.13
C TYR A 55 10.15 -9.17 -1.29
N THR A 56 9.71 -9.24 -0.03
CA THR A 56 10.19 -10.22 0.95
C THR A 56 9.18 -11.33 1.28
N GLY A 57 7.90 -11.08 0.97
CA GLY A 57 6.83 -12.06 1.19
C GLY A 57 6.17 -12.39 -0.15
N VAL A 58 6.61 -13.46 -0.80
CA VAL A 58 5.98 -13.97 -2.02
C VAL A 58 5.14 -15.18 -1.64
N GLU A 59 3.85 -15.09 -1.90
CA GLU A 59 2.88 -16.15 -1.66
C GLU A 59 2.32 -16.66 -2.99
N ASP A 60 1.63 -17.80 -2.96
CA ASP A 60 0.94 -18.33 -4.14
C ASP A 60 -0.20 -17.37 -4.56
N ALA A 61 -0.49 -17.32 -5.86
CA ALA A 61 -1.46 -16.38 -6.42
C ALA A 61 -2.92 -16.68 -6.02
N ASP A 62 -3.17 -17.85 -5.44
CA ASP A 62 -4.46 -18.34 -4.95
C ASP A 62 -4.60 -18.29 -3.42
N ASN A 63 -3.76 -17.47 -2.75
CA ASN A 63 -3.81 -17.29 -1.30
C ASN A 63 -5.10 -16.63 -0.78
N TYR A 64 -5.80 -15.85 -1.63
CA TYR A 64 -7.11 -15.25 -1.39
C TYR A 64 -7.97 -15.32 -2.65
N ASP A 65 -9.28 -15.55 -2.49
CA ASP A 65 -10.20 -15.61 -3.63
C ASP A 65 -10.57 -14.24 -4.18
N ARG A 66 -10.58 -13.19 -3.34
CA ARG A 66 -10.97 -11.82 -3.67
C ARG A 66 -10.09 -10.78 -3.01
N ILE A 67 -9.86 -9.69 -3.74
CA ILE A 67 -9.23 -8.46 -3.23
C ILE A 67 -10.17 -7.30 -3.52
N TYR A 68 -10.60 -6.60 -2.47
CA TYR A 68 -11.32 -5.33 -2.57
C TYR A 68 -10.32 -4.21 -2.42
N GLN A 69 -10.24 -3.35 -3.43
CA GLN A 69 -9.29 -2.22 -3.49
C GLN A 69 -9.77 -1.15 -4.45
N THR A 70 -9.37 0.09 -4.23
CA THR A 70 -9.60 1.26 -5.09
C THR A 70 -8.30 2.01 -5.41
N ASP A 71 -7.19 1.62 -4.79
CA ASP A 71 -5.85 2.18 -4.96
C ASP A 71 -5.02 1.33 -5.95
N LEU A 72 -5.39 1.30 -7.24
CA LEU A 72 -4.74 0.45 -8.24
C LEU A 72 -3.26 0.81 -8.50
N LEU A 73 -2.89 2.08 -8.41
CA LEU A 73 -1.50 2.55 -8.50
C LEU A 73 -0.75 2.40 -7.17
N GLY A 74 -1.48 2.15 -6.09
CA GLY A 74 -0.90 2.03 -4.75
C GLY A 74 -0.44 3.38 -4.17
N TRP A 75 0.62 3.37 -3.41
CA TRP A 75 1.10 4.55 -2.68
C TRP A 75 1.74 5.60 -3.59
N THR A 76 0.99 6.63 -3.95
CA THR A 76 1.48 7.78 -4.73
C THR A 76 1.69 9.05 -3.88
N GLY A 77 1.17 9.08 -2.65
CA GLY A 77 1.34 10.16 -1.70
C GLY A 77 0.93 9.80 -0.28
N SER A 78 1.06 10.76 0.63
CA SER A 78 0.71 10.58 2.04
C SER A 78 -0.11 11.76 2.56
N ILE A 79 -1.07 11.48 3.44
CA ILE A 79 -1.91 12.47 4.09
C ILE A 79 -2.01 12.19 5.60
N GLY A 80 -2.36 13.23 6.36
CA GLY A 80 -2.55 13.16 7.80
C GLY A 80 -2.84 14.52 8.39
N TYR A 81 -2.74 14.62 9.70
CA TYR A 81 -3.12 15.81 10.46
C TYR A 81 -1.92 16.56 11.06
N ASN A 82 -0.72 16.38 10.50
CA ASN A 82 0.57 16.81 11.06
C ASN A 82 0.83 16.19 12.45
N GLU A 83 0.36 14.96 12.62
CA GLU A 83 0.48 14.15 13.81
C GLU A 83 0.80 12.70 13.42
N PRO A 84 1.54 11.96 14.26
CA PRO A 84 1.91 10.57 13.96
C PRO A 84 0.72 9.60 14.00
N MET A 85 -0.42 10.00 14.52
CA MET A 85 -1.64 9.19 14.63
C MET A 85 -2.72 9.70 13.69
N ALA A 86 -3.36 8.76 13.01
CA ALA A 86 -4.54 9.01 12.20
C ALA A 86 -5.42 7.75 12.12
N TRP A 87 -6.65 7.94 11.67
CA TRP A 87 -7.61 6.90 11.36
C TRP A 87 -7.97 6.99 9.91
N PHE A 88 -8.08 5.86 9.23
CA PHE A 88 -8.57 5.79 7.86
C PHE A 88 -9.40 4.54 7.62
N SER A 89 -10.24 4.59 6.62
CA SER A 89 -11.17 3.54 6.29
C SER A 89 -11.41 3.48 4.80
N SER A 90 -11.71 2.29 4.29
CA SER A 90 -12.30 2.10 2.95
C SER A 90 -13.53 1.23 3.06
N VAL A 91 -14.55 1.58 2.29
CA VAL A 91 -15.84 0.88 2.23
C VAL A 91 -15.92 0.06 0.96
N TYR A 92 -16.40 -1.17 1.11
CA TYR A 92 -16.55 -2.12 0.02
C TYR A 92 -17.92 -2.78 0.06
N GLN A 93 -18.29 -3.43 -1.03
CA GLN A 93 -19.50 -4.24 -1.11
C GLN A 93 -19.16 -5.64 -1.62
N THR A 94 -19.63 -6.65 -0.93
CA THR A 94 -19.51 -8.05 -1.36
C THR A 94 -20.48 -8.35 -2.48
N ASP A 95 -20.09 -9.22 -3.40
CA ASP A 95 -20.96 -9.79 -4.47
C ASP A 95 -21.54 -11.16 -4.08
N SER A 96 -20.98 -11.77 -3.06
CA SER A 96 -21.31 -13.12 -2.57
C SER A 96 -20.93 -13.26 -1.10
N LYS A 97 -21.26 -14.39 -0.50
CA LYS A 97 -20.79 -14.69 0.88
C LYS A 97 -19.28 -14.85 0.88
N ASN A 98 -18.62 -14.07 1.73
CA ASN A 98 -17.18 -14.00 1.86
C ASN A 98 -16.77 -14.16 3.34
N THR A 99 -15.50 -14.48 3.52
CA THR A 99 -14.85 -14.39 4.83
C THR A 99 -13.67 -13.42 4.72
N LEU A 100 -13.73 -12.28 5.41
CA LEU A 100 -12.59 -11.35 5.50
C LEU A 100 -11.44 -12.03 6.24
N ARG A 101 -10.30 -12.16 5.55
CA ARG A 101 -9.12 -12.90 6.02
C ARG A 101 -7.97 -12.01 6.41
N ALA A 102 -7.81 -10.89 5.71
CA ALA A 102 -6.72 -9.96 5.95
C ALA A 102 -7.10 -8.52 5.55
N ALA A 103 -6.37 -7.56 6.11
CA ALA A 103 -6.35 -6.17 5.66
C ALA A 103 -4.96 -5.82 5.15
N GLY A 104 -4.88 -5.07 4.04
CA GLY A 104 -3.62 -4.64 3.45
C GLY A 104 -3.48 -3.14 3.47
N PHE A 105 -2.35 -2.63 3.96
CA PHE A 105 -2.06 -1.21 4.02
C PHE A 105 -0.55 -0.95 4.13
N TYR A 106 -0.16 0.32 4.02
CA TYR A 106 1.23 0.73 4.12
C TYR A 106 1.58 1.28 5.50
N ALA A 107 2.73 0.87 6.03
CA ALA A 107 3.47 1.62 7.04
C ALA A 107 4.29 2.68 6.32
N THR A 108 3.98 3.97 6.53
CA THR A 108 4.64 5.08 5.82
C THR A 108 6.02 5.39 6.34
N ASP A 109 6.37 4.89 7.52
CA ASP A 109 7.70 4.94 8.11
C ASP A 109 7.93 3.75 9.05
N GLU A 110 9.10 3.65 9.65
CA GLU A 110 9.46 2.62 10.64
C GLU A 110 8.63 2.76 11.93
N GLU A 111 8.62 1.70 12.73
CA GLU A 111 7.97 1.64 14.05
C GLU A 111 6.49 2.07 14.04
N THR A 112 5.71 1.44 13.15
CA THR A 112 4.27 1.68 13.01
C THR A 112 3.46 0.72 13.89
N TYR A 113 2.56 1.26 14.70
CA TYR A 113 1.53 0.53 15.45
C TYR A 113 0.18 0.69 14.75
N TYR A 114 -0.64 -0.35 14.82
CA TYR A 114 -1.97 -0.30 14.20
C TYR A 114 -3.02 -1.04 15.03
N ASP A 115 -4.26 -0.57 14.90
CA ASP A 115 -5.46 -1.27 15.31
C ASP A 115 -6.38 -1.43 14.11
N ILE A 116 -6.92 -2.63 13.89
CA ILE A 116 -7.87 -2.94 12.81
C ILE A 116 -9.26 -3.12 13.38
N TYR A 117 -10.24 -2.51 12.72
CA TYR A 117 -11.67 -2.59 13.05
C TYR A 117 -12.49 -2.92 11.80
N LEU A 118 -13.69 -3.42 12.04
CA LEU A 118 -14.68 -3.73 11.01
C LEU A 118 -16.02 -3.07 11.36
N VAL A 119 -16.65 -2.43 10.40
CA VAL A 119 -18.07 -2.09 10.41
C VAL A 119 -18.78 -2.98 9.43
N ARG A 120 -19.81 -3.71 9.88
CA ARG A 120 -20.72 -4.46 9.01
C ARG A 120 -21.96 -3.61 8.74
N ASP A 121 -22.61 -3.88 7.60
CA ASP A 121 -23.85 -3.20 7.20
C ASP A 121 -23.67 -1.66 7.23
N PHE A 122 -22.64 -1.20 6.52
CA PHE A 122 -22.31 0.22 6.43
C PHE A 122 -23.33 0.94 5.54
N GLU A 123 -24.03 1.91 6.07
CA GLU A 123 -25.01 2.75 5.35
C GLU A 123 -24.53 4.20 5.23
N GLY A 124 -23.71 4.65 6.17
CA GLY A 124 -23.20 6.02 6.19
C GLY A 124 -22.14 6.26 7.27
N ILE A 125 -21.62 7.49 7.30
CA ILE A 125 -20.48 7.89 8.14
C ILE A 125 -20.73 7.69 9.65
N GLU A 126 -21.97 7.78 10.10
CA GLU A 126 -22.40 7.53 11.49
C GLU A 126 -22.18 6.08 11.93
N ASP A 127 -22.11 5.16 10.99
CA ASP A 127 -21.87 3.75 11.29
C ASP A 127 -20.43 3.47 11.72
N MET A 128 -19.52 4.41 11.48
CA MET A 128 -18.13 4.31 11.95
C MET A 128 -18.05 4.16 13.49
N ASP A 129 -19.03 4.64 14.22
CA ASP A 129 -19.11 4.49 15.68
C ASP A 129 -19.50 3.06 16.12
N ARG A 130 -20.08 2.27 15.21
CA ARG A 130 -20.42 0.84 15.45
C ARG A 130 -19.27 -0.11 15.15
N ARG A 131 -18.08 0.40 14.87
CA ARG A 131 -16.90 -0.42 14.55
C ARG A 131 -16.59 -1.42 15.65
N VAL A 132 -16.26 -2.62 15.24
CA VAL A 132 -15.82 -3.71 16.11
C VAL A 132 -14.32 -3.86 15.99
N PHE A 133 -13.62 -3.79 17.12
CA PHE A 133 -12.18 -4.04 17.18
C PHE A 133 -11.88 -5.50 16.80
N LEU A 134 -10.88 -5.71 15.94
CA LEU A 134 -10.44 -7.03 15.50
C LEU A 134 -9.09 -7.41 16.11
N GLN A 135 -8.08 -6.58 15.92
CA GLN A 135 -6.73 -6.83 16.44
C GLN A 135 -5.85 -5.59 16.40
N SER A 136 -4.78 -5.63 17.19
CA SER A 136 -3.67 -4.68 17.18
C SER A 136 -2.41 -5.33 16.65
N GLY A 137 -1.44 -4.53 16.23
CA GLY A 137 -0.13 -5.04 15.86
C GLY A 137 0.93 -3.97 15.74
N TYR A 138 2.12 -4.42 15.34
CA TYR A 138 3.30 -3.59 15.17
C TYR A 138 4.05 -3.99 13.89
N ILE A 139 4.47 -3.00 13.13
CA ILE A 139 5.27 -3.13 11.92
C ILE A 139 6.59 -2.39 12.17
N LYS A 140 7.69 -3.10 12.01
CA LYS A 140 9.01 -2.55 12.26
C LYS A 140 9.49 -1.63 11.14
N ASP A 141 9.37 -2.11 9.90
CA ASP A 141 9.98 -1.48 8.75
C ASP A 141 8.90 -0.84 7.85
N LYS A 142 9.22 0.24 7.17
CA LYS A 142 8.38 0.90 6.16
C LYS A 142 8.05 -0.05 5.00
N GLY A 143 6.81 -0.05 4.53
CA GLY A 143 6.41 -0.86 3.37
C GLY A 143 4.93 -1.22 3.35
N TYR A 144 4.56 -2.04 2.37
CA TYR A 144 3.23 -2.62 2.26
C TYR A 144 3.13 -3.92 3.05
N TYR A 145 2.04 -4.09 3.78
CA TYR A 145 1.79 -5.28 4.58
C TYR A 145 0.37 -5.80 4.38
N THR A 146 0.27 -7.09 4.12
CA THR A 146 -1.00 -7.84 4.24
C THR A 146 -1.03 -8.46 5.63
N ILE A 147 -1.96 -8.00 6.46
CA ILE A 147 -2.09 -8.41 7.85
C ILE A 147 -3.20 -9.46 7.96
N PRO A 148 -2.88 -10.75 8.15
CA PRO A 148 -3.87 -11.78 8.39
C PRO A 148 -4.65 -11.50 9.68
N LEU A 149 -5.97 -11.66 9.65
CA LEU A 149 -6.80 -11.51 10.83
C LEU A 149 -6.67 -12.77 11.73
N GLU A 150 -6.42 -12.56 13.02
CA GLU A 150 -6.40 -13.63 14.01
C GLU A 150 -7.72 -14.44 14.02
N LYS A 151 -8.82 -13.74 13.77
CA LYS A 151 -10.16 -14.33 13.65
C LYS A 151 -10.80 -13.83 12.37
N PRO A 152 -10.88 -14.67 11.33
CA PRO A 152 -11.60 -14.34 10.09
C PRO A 152 -13.05 -13.91 10.36
N GLN A 153 -13.56 -12.95 9.58
CA GLN A 153 -14.85 -12.34 9.81
C GLN A 153 -15.82 -12.68 8.67
N PRO A 154 -16.94 -13.36 8.96
CA PRO A 154 -17.94 -13.67 7.93
C PRO A 154 -18.62 -12.37 7.45
N LEU A 155 -18.85 -12.31 6.13
CA LEU A 155 -19.58 -11.27 5.43
C LEU A 155 -20.68 -11.93 4.58
N GLU A 156 -21.88 -11.36 4.59
CA GLU A 156 -22.98 -11.84 3.78
C GLU A 156 -22.87 -11.35 2.31
N ALA A 157 -23.67 -11.92 1.41
CA ALA A 157 -23.77 -11.43 0.04
C ALA A 157 -24.41 -10.02 0.01
N ASP A 158 -24.01 -9.20 -0.94
CA ASP A 158 -24.47 -7.82 -1.14
C ASP A 158 -24.30 -6.91 0.10
N GLN A 159 -23.45 -7.31 1.04
CA GLN A 159 -23.18 -6.56 2.26
C GLN A 159 -22.15 -5.44 2.00
N ARG A 160 -22.50 -4.20 2.37
CA ARG A 160 -21.52 -3.12 2.46
C ARG A 160 -20.80 -3.22 3.80
N PHE A 161 -19.49 -3.09 3.79
CA PHE A 161 -18.66 -3.14 4.99
C PHE A 161 -17.51 -2.16 4.90
N ALA A 162 -17.07 -1.65 6.05
CA ALA A 162 -15.89 -0.81 6.13
C ALA A 162 -14.78 -1.48 6.93
N VAL A 163 -13.58 -1.52 6.39
CA VAL A 163 -12.36 -1.80 7.14
C VAL A 163 -11.81 -0.48 7.63
N ILE A 164 -11.48 -0.39 8.91
CA ILE A 164 -10.91 0.80 9.53
C ILE A 164 -9.57 0.45 10.12
N VAL A 165 -8.59 1.32 9.92
CA VAL A 165 -7.28 1.23 10.55
C VAL A 165 -7.02 2.51 11.35
N GLN A 166 -6.71 2.36 12.63
CA GLN A 166 -5.99 3.38 13.38
C GLN A 166 -4.52 3.10 13.21
N ILE A 167 -3.76 4.10 12.82
CA ILE A 167 -2.31 3.99 12.62
C ILE A 167 -1.58 5.01 13.49
N TYR A 168 -0.47 4.59 14.08
CA TYR A 168 0.49 5.46 14.75
C TYR A 168 1.87 5.15 14.20
N THR A 169 2.49 6.11 13.51
CA THR A 169 3.84 5.99 12.95
C THR A 169 4.70 7.11 13.50
N ARG A 170 5.65 6.78 14.37
CA ARG A 170 6.38 7.72 15.25
C ARG A 170 6.89 8.97 14.53
N ASP A 171 7.56 8.80 13.40
CA ASP A 171 8.27 9.87 12.70
C ASP A 171 7.52 10.38 11.46
N SER A 172 6.30 9.90 11.23
CA SER A 172 5.45 10.34 10.12
C SER A 172 4.42 11.36 10.56
N MET A 173 4.44 12.54 9.97
CA MET A 173 3.40 13.57 10.16
C MET A 173 2.17 13.35 9.27
N HIS A 174 2.29 12.45 8.28
CA HIS A 174 1.25 12.06 7.35
C HIS A 174 1.22 10.53 7.21
N PRO A 175 0.70 9.80 8.22
CA PRO A 175 0.86 8.35 8.31
C PRO A 175 -0.05 7.55 7.37
N ILE A 176 -0.99 8.17 6.67
CA ILE A 176 -1.90 7.50 5.75
C ILE A 176 -1.32 7.54 4.34
N ALA A 177 -1.03 6.38 3.77
CA ALA A 177 -0.68 6.26 2.35
C ALA A 177 -1.93 6.41 1.48
N ILE A 178 -1.82 7.18 0.41
CA ILE A 178 -2.91 7.48 -0.50
C ILE A 178 -2.52 7.29 -1.96
N GLU A 179 -3.53 7.01 -2.79
CA GLU A 179 -3.49 7.17 -4.23
C GLU A 179 -4.14 8.51 -4.60
N TYR A 180 -3.46 9.30 -5.42
CA TYR A 180 -3.97 10.57 -5.94
C TYR A 180 -3.26 10.98 -7.23
N VAL A 181 -3.89 11.85 -8.02
CA VAL A 181 -3.28 12.40 -9.22
C VAL A 181 -2.33 13.53 -8.83
N SER A 182 -1.02 13.30 -8.94
CA SER A 182 0.02 14.30 -8.59
C SER A 182 0.78 14.82 -9.81
N ASN A 183 0.93 14.01 -10.86
CA ASN A 183 1.71 14.36 -12.05
C ASN A 183 1.35 13.40 -13.21
N GLU A 184 2.07 13.52 -14.33
CA GLU A 184 1.83 12.69 -15.53
C GLU A 184 1.98 11.18 -15.30
N LEU A 185 2.71 10.76 -14.28
CA LEU A 185 2.91 9.33 -13.95
C LEU A 185 1.73 8.74 -13.16
N THR A 186 0.93 9.59 -12.52
CA THR A 186 -0.21 9.18 -11.67
C THR A 186 -1.55 9.61 -12.27
N VAL A 187 -1.57 10.05 -13.53
CA VAL A 187 -2.80 10.51 -14.22
C VAL A 187 -3.87 9.43 -14.36
N GLU A 188 -3.46 8.17 -14.33
CA GLU A 188 -4.36 7.00 -14.40
C GLU A 188 -5.00 6.64 -13.05
N ALA A 189 -4.70 7.36 -11.96
CA ALA A 189 -5.36 7.15 -10.68
C ALA A 189 -6.85 7.51 -10.81
N ASP A 190 -7.72 6.54 -10.55
CA ASP A 190 -9.16 6.75 -10.52
C ASP A 190 -9.61 6.98 -9.06
N ILE A 191 -9.87 8.24 -8.74
CA ILE A 191 -10.33 8.64 -7.41
C ILE A 191 -11.87 8.69 -7.30
N SER A 192 -12.60 8.27 -8.35
CA SER A 192 -14.06 8.28 -8.37
C SER A 192 -14.69 6.92 -8.02
N ASP A 193 -13.89 5.86 -7.95
CA ASP A 193 -14.32 4.48 -7.71
C ASP A 193 -14.24 4.06 -6.24
N GLY A 194 -13.71 4.94 -5.36
CA GLY A 194 -13.50 4.70 -3.95
C GLY A 194 -14.56 5.31 -3.04
N GLU A 195 -14.61 4.81 -1.82
CA GLU A 195 -15.32 5.40 -0.70
C GLU A 195 -14.42 5.28 0.53
N SER A 196 -13.53 6.26 0.67
CA SER A 196 -12.55 6.30 1.76
C SER A 196 -12.84 7.42 2.74
N TYR A 197 -12.50 7.20 3.99
CA TYR A 197 -12.70 8.17 5.06
C TYR A 197 -11.43 8.30 5.89
N MET A 198 -11.18 9.50 6.41
CA MET A 198 -10.13 9.74 7.39
C MET A 198 -10.65 10.50 8.60
N SER A 199 -10.00 10.30 9.76
CA SER A 199 -10.34 10.97 11.00
C SER A 199 -9.11 11.20 11.86
N TYR A 200 -9.08 12.35 12.54
CA TYR A 200 -8.05 12.65 13.54
C TYR A 200 -8.22 11.83 14.82
N ASN A 201 -9.46 11.61 15.25
CA ASN A 201 -9.79 11.06 16.57
C ASN A 201 -10.67 9.80 16.54
N GLY A 202 -10.99 9.27 15.35
CA GLY A 202 -11.85 8.11 15.17
C GLY A 202 -13.36 8.38 15.38
N SER A 203 -13.78 9.65 15.50
CA SER A 203 -15.17 10.03 15.69
C SER A 203 -15.68 11.06 14.69
N LEU A 204 -14.84 11.99 14.29
CA LEU A 204 -15.15 12.97 13.25
C LEU A 204 -14.48 12.55 11.96
N TRP A 205 -15.24 12.07 11.00
CA TRP A 205 -14.76 11.52 9.73
C TRP A 205 -14.99 12.48 8.58
N SER A 206 -14.05 12.52 7.65
CA SER A 206 -14.14 13.25 6.39
C SER A 206 -14.01 12.29 5.22
N HIS A 207 -14.84 12.45 4.20
CA HIS A 207 -14.77 11.69 2.96
C HIS A 207 -13.53 12.13 2.17
N MET A 208 -12.64 11.21 1.84
CA MET A 208 -11.32 11.54 1.30
C MET A 208 -11.39 11.97 -0.17
N GLU A 209 -12.19 11.32 -0.98
CA GLU A 209 -12.36 11.62 -2.39
C GLU A 209 -12.96 13.02 -2.59
N GLU A 210 -13.92 13.41 -1.75
CA GLU A 210 -14.56 14.74 -1.81
C GLU A 210 -13.69 15.86 -1.20
N ALA A 211 -13.08 15.59 -0.05
CA ALA A 211 -12.35 16.61 0.72
C ALA A 211 -10.90 16.77 0.28
N SER A 212 -10.28 15.71 -0.25
CA SER A 212 -8.84 15.65 -0.50
C SER A 212 -8.46 15.10 -1.88
N ALA A 213 -9.44 14.69 -2.69
CA ALA A 213 -9.25 14.11 -4.03
C ALA A 213 -8.25 12.94 -4.02
N CYS A 214 -8.43 11.98 -3.11
CA CYS A 214 -7.56 10.81 -2.99
C CYS A 214 -8.30 9.60 -2.43
N ASN A 215 -7.81 8.40 -2.76
CA ASN A 215 -8.21 7.14 -2.15
C ASN A 215 -7.24 6.74 -1.04
N ALA A 216 -7.73 6.11 0.03
CA ALA A 216 -6.85 5.45 1.00
C ALA A 216 -6.26 4.17 0.40
N CYS A 217 -4.96 3.95 0.56
CA CYS A 217 -4.32 2.68 0.20
C CYS A 217 -4.63 1.61 1.26
N LEU A 218 -5.86 1.13 1.24
CA LEU A 218 -6.37 0.10 2.16
C LEU A 218 -7.09 -0.97 1.35
N LYS A 219 -6.77 -2.23 1.58
CA LYS A 219 -7.33 -3.38 0.87
C LYS A 219 -7.95 -4.36 1.84
N ALA A 220 -9.00 -5.05 1.38
CA ALA A 220 -9.61 -6.16 2.09
C ALA A 220 -9.44 -7.45 1.27
N TYR A 221 -8.92 -8.49 1.91
CA TYR A 221 -8.69 -9.80 1.31
C TYR A 221 -9.67 -10.81 1.87
N THR A 222 -10.36 -11.51 1.00
CA THR A 222 -11.41 -12.45 1.41
C THR A 222 -11.31 -13.79 0.69
N ASP A 223 -11.86 -14.82 1.33
CA ASP A 223 -12.15 -16.10 0.70
C ASP A 223 -13.65 -16.22 0.48
N LEU A 224 -14.03 -16.86 -0.61
CA LEU A 224 -15.43 -17.22 -0.88
C LEU A 224 -15.90 -18.25 0.15
N THR A 225 -17.06 -18.03 0.71
CA THR A 225 -17.69 -19.04 1.57
C THR A 225 -18.57 -19.93 0.71
N PRO A 226 -18.28 -21.24 0.57
CA PRO A 226 -19.12 -22.13 -0.23
C PRO A 226 -20.57 -22.12 0.26
N ASP A 227 -21.53 -22.10 -0.67
CA ASP A 227 -22.91 -22.36 -0.35
C ASP A 227 -23.05 -23.78 0.25
N GLN A 228 -23.70 -23.87 1.41
CA GLN A 228 -23.96 -25.16 2.07
C GLN A 228 -25.14 -25.88 1.43
#